data_ec6594dd7f28c16cd8c9bd02efc155f5
#
_entry.id   ec6594dd7f28c16cd8c9bd02efc155f5
#
_cell.length_a   1.000
_cell.length_b   1.000
_cell.length_c   1.000
_cell.angle_alpha   90.00
_cell.angle_beta   90.00
_cell.angle_gamma   90.00
#
_symmetry.space_group_name_H-M   'P 1'
#
loop_
_entity.id
_entity.type
_entity.pdbx_description
1 polymer ?
#
loop_
_entity_poly.entity_id
_entity_poly.type
_entity_poly.pdbx_seq_one_letter_code
_entity_poly.pdbx_strand_id
1 'polypeptide(L)'
;DRSVSRGLGDVYKRQIIEEFAPRFAPHSECLYVGDTIQKDMVKNIDKLSALGFEITLHDKMPDVVLYREDKNWIYFIESVTSVGPMDPKRILEIESMTENVTAGKIYVTAFLDFVTFKKFSEQLAWETEVWIADMPDHMIHLNGDKFLGPR
;
A
#
# COMPACT_ATOMS: atom_id res chain seq x y z
N ASP A 1 -17.80 4.74 -15.34
CA ASP A 1 -18.44 3.44 -15.21
C ASP A 1 -17.76 2.58 -14.17
N ARG A 2 -18.54 2.05 -13.26
CA ARG A 2 -18.05 1.23 -12.14
C ARG A 2 -17.30 -0.02 -12.58
N SER A 3 -17.77 -0.68 -13.64
CA SER A 3 -17.12 -1.91 -14.11
C SER A 3 -15.73 -1.63 -14.64
N VAL A 4 -15.54 -0.52 -15.33
CA VAL A 4 -14.21 -0.11 -15.84
C VAL A 4 -13.29 0.23 -14.69
N SER A 5 -13.77 1.00 -13.70
CA SER A 5 -12.98 1.34 -12.52
C SER A 5 -12.57 0.12 -11.71
N ARG A 6 -13.47 -0.85 -11.55
CA ARG A 6 -13.18 -2.09 -10.83
C ARG A 6 -12.14 -2.94 -11.56
N GLY A 7 -12.30 -3.11 -12.87
CA GLY A 7 -11.32 -3.84 -13.68
C GLY A 7 -9.95 -3.20 -13.63
N LEU A 8 -9.90 -1.86 -13.68
CA LEU A 8 -8.66 -1.11 -13.59
C LEU A 8 -8.00 -1.28 -12.22
N GLY A 9 -8.79 -1.24 -11.13
CA GLY A 9 -8.29 -1.47 -9.79
C GLY A 9 -7.65 -2.84 -9.61
N ASP A 10 -8.28 -3.89 -10.16
CA ASP A 10 -7.76 -5.24 -10.09
C ASP A 10 -6.46 -5.41 -10.89
N VAL A 11 -6.35 -4.72 -12.04
CA VAL A 11 -5.11 -4.70 -12.82
C VAL A 11 -3.98 -4.07 -12.02
N TYR A 12 -4.23 -2.95 -11.33
CA TYR A 12 -3.23 -2.29 -10.49
C TYR A 12 -2.76 -3.18 -9.34
N LYS A 13 -3.70 -3.83 -8.66
CA LYS A 13 -3.35 -4.73 -7.56
C LYS A 13 -2.49 -5.88 -8.02
N ARG A 14 -2.79 -6.43 -9.19
CA ARG A 14 -1.97 -7.47 -9.82
C ARG A 14 -0.57 -6.96 -10.13
N GLN A 15 -0.46 -5.76 -10.70
CA GLN A 15 0.84 -5.15 -11.00
C GLN A 15 1.67 -4.92 -9.74
N ILE A 16 1.04 -4.52 -8.64
CA ILE A 16 1.72 -4.37 -7.37
C ILE A 16 2.34 -5.70 -6.94
N ILE A 17 1.57 -6.78 -7.00
CA ILE A 17 2.04 -8.10 -6.58
C ILE A 17 3.09 -8.66 -7.54
N GLU A 18 2.89 -8.54 -8.84
CA GLU A 18 3.76 -9.14 -9.85
C GLU A 18 5.00 -8.31 -10.18
N GLU A 19 4.92 -6.98 -10.06
CA GLU A 19 5.99 -6.09 -10.49
C GLU A 19 6.65 -5.33 -9.34
N PHE A 20 5.88 -4.76 -8.43
CA PHE A 20 6.43 -4.02 -7.30
C PHE A 20 7.08 -4.96 -6.28
N ALA A 21 6.34 -5.99 -5.86
CA ALA A 21 6.78 -6.84 -4.75
C ALA A 21 8.12 -7.54 -5.01
N PRO A 22 8.37 -8.14 -6.19
CA PRO A 22 9.67 -8.77 -6.44
C PRO A 22 10.84 -7.80 -6.41
N ARG A 23 10.62 -6.55 -6.76
CA ARG A 23 11.68 -5.53 -6.82
C ARG A 23 11.94 -4.86 -5.48
N PHE A 24 10.90 -4.43 -4.80
CA PHE A 24 11.01 -3.58 -3.62
C PHE A 24 10.59 -4.24 -2.31
N ALA A 25 9.93 -5.38 -2.39
CA ALA A 25 9.56 -6.17 -1.23
C ALA A 25 9.83 -7.66 -1.50
N PRO A 26 11.08 -8.02 -1.87
CA PRO A 26 11.41 -9.41 -2.21
C PRO A 26 11.17 -10.33 -1.01
N HIS A 27 10.70 -11.53 -1.29
CA HIS A 27 10.39 -12.56 -0.27
C HIS A 27 9.26 -12.17 0.68
N SER A 28 8.47 -11.13 0.33
CA SER A 28 7.32 -10.75 1.15
C SER A 28 6.17 -11.73 0.99
N GLU A 29 5.40 -11.87 2.06
CA GLU A 29 4.14 -12.59 2.07
C GLU A 29 3.00 -11.57 1.87
N CYS A 30 2.07 -11.88 0.96
CA CYS A 30 0.89 -11.06 0.78
C CYS A 30 -0.15 -11.42 1.83
N LEU A 31 -0.42 -10.49 2.74
CA LEU A 31 -1.36 -10.70 3.84
C LEU A 31 -2.77 -10.24 3.50
N TYR A 32 -2.90 -9.30 2.58
CA TYR A 32 -4.19 -8.73 2.23
C TYR A 32 -4.17 -8.16 0.82
N VAL A 33 -5.21 -8.48 0.06
CA VAL A 33 -5.54 -7.82 -1.21
C VAL A 33 -7.05 -7.60 -1.20
N GLY A 34 -7.46 -6.34 -1.30
CA GLY A 34 -8.87 -6.01 -1.36
C GLY A 34 -9.44 -6.24 -2.75
N ASP A 35 -10.72 -6.60 -2.80
CA ASP A 35 -11.46 -6.78 -4.05
C ASP A 35 -12.80 -6.06 -3.91
N THR A 36 -13.09 -5.17 -4.85
CA THR A 36 -14.34 -4.41 -4.86
C THR A 36 -15.55 -5.30 -5.17
N ILE A 37 -15.35 -6.44 -5.82
CA ILE A 37 -16.42 -7.37 -6.20
C ILE A 37 -16.66 -8.39 -5.09
N GLN A 38 -15.60 -9.01 -4.59
CA GLN A 38 -15.66 -10.07 -3.58
C GLN A 38 -15.28 -9.59 -2.18
N LYS A 39 -15.10 -8.29 -2.00
CA LYS A 39 -14.58 -7.60 -0.82
C LYS A 39 -13.11 -7.85 -0.59
N ASP A 40 -12.70 -9.08 -0.31
CA ASP A 40 -11.31 -9.42 -0.05
C ASP A 40 -10.90 -10.62 -0.90
N MET A 41 -9.88 -10.47 -1.73
CA MET A 41 -9.31 -11.58 -2.52
C MET A 41 -8.40 -12.45 -1.67
N VAL A 42 -7.60 -11.82 -0.83
CA VAL A 42 -6.68 -12.48 0.10
C VAL A 42 -6.81 -11.79 1.44
N LYS A 43 -6.93 -12.58 2.51
CA LYS A 43 -7.01 -12.01 3.86
C LYS A 43 -6.51 -13.04 4.88
N ASN A 44 -5.26 -12.91 5.25
CA ASN A 44 -4.67 -13.78 6.27
C ASN A 44 -4.87 -13.16 7.66
N ILE A 45 -6.05 -13.38 8.23
CA ILE A 45 -6.45 -12.80 9.52
C ILE A 45 -5.51 -13.23 10.64
N ASP A 46 -5.12 -14.50 10.68
CA ASP A 46 -4.29 -15.03 11.75
C ASP A 46 -2.93 -14.34 11.78
N LYS A 47 -2.31 -14.14 10.61
CA LYS A 47 -1.01 -13.48 10.51
C LYS A 47 -1.12 -11.99 10.83
N LEU A 48 -2.16 -11.33 10.32
CA LEU A 48 -2.42 -9.93 10.62
C LEU A 48 -2.58 -9.71 12.12
N SER A 49 -3.39 -10.55 12.75
CA SER A 49 -3.60 -10.50 14.20
C SER A 49 -2.32 -10.75 14.97
N ALA A 50 -1.53 -11.75 14.55
CA ALA A 50 -0.24 -12.07 15.19
C ALA A 50 0.75 -10.91 15.09
N LEU A 51 0.69 -10.11 14.03
CA LEU A 51 1.55 -8.93 13.86
C LEU A 51 1.07 -7.71 14.67
N GLY A 52 -0.14 -7.76 15.23
CA GLY A 52 -0.67 -6.70 16.07
C GLY A 52 -1.73 -5.83 15.43
N PHE A 53 -2.25 -6.21 14.26
CA PHE A 53 -3.35 -5.47 13.63
C PHE A 53 -4.62 -5.58 14.46
N GLU A 54 -5.29 -4.46 14.67
CA GLU A 54 -6.63 -4.39 15.24
C GLU A 54 -7.58 -3.92 14.16
N ILE A 55 -8.33 -4.85 13.56
CA ILE A 55 -9.24 -4.58 12.47
C ILE A 55 -10.68 -4.65 12.98
N THR A 56 -11.42 -3.57 12.81
CA THR A 56 -12.85 -3.51 13.12
C THR A 56 -13.65 -3.57 11.81
N LEU A 57 -14.98 -3.70 11.92
CA LEU A 57 -15.87 -3.73 10.78
C LEU A 57 -15.88 -2.43 9.98
N HIS A 58 -15.46 -1.34 10.59
CA HIS A 58 -15.47 -0.01 9.96
C HIS A 58 -14.11 0.40 9.41
N ASP A 59 -13.08 -0.40 9.65
CA ASP A 59 -11.75 -0.07 9.18
C ASP A 59 -11.62 -0.30 7.68
N LYS A 60 -11.02 0.68 7.01
CA LYS A 60 -10.73 0.58 5.60
C LYS A 60 -9.28 0.14 5.41
N MET A 61 -9.10 -1.10 4.99
CA MET A 61 -7.78 -1.65 4.72
C MET A 61 -7.15 -0.99 3.49
N PRO A 62 -5.81 -0.89 3.45
CA PRO A 62 -5.12 -0.56 2.21
C PRO A 62 -5.44 -1.57 1.11
N ASP A 63 -5.20 -1.21 -0.15
CA ASP A 63 -5.46 -2.11 -1.26
C ASP A 63 -4.64 -3.39 -1.19
N VAL A 64 -3.38 -3.28 -0.77
CA VAL A 64 -2.48 -4.42 -0.62
C VAL A 64 -1.66 -4.25 0.66
N VAL A 65 -1.48 -5.34 1.40
CA VAL A 65 -0.57 -5.40 2.56
C VAL A 65 0.41 -6.53 2.34
N LEU A 66 1.70 -6.21 2.36
CA LEU A 66 2.79 -7.17 2.24
C LEU A 66 3.61 -7.18 3.53
N TYR A 67 4.09 -8.35 3.93
CA TYR A 67 4.98 -8.47 5.08
C TYR A 67 6.29 -9.12 4.67
N ARG A 68 7.37 -8.46 5.00
CA ARG A 68 8.73 -8.93 4.74
C ARG A 68 9.38 -9.33 6.07
N GLU A 69 9.41 -10.63 6.33
CA GLU A 69 9.87 -11.16 7.60
C GLU A 69 11.36 -10.91 7.85
N ASP A 70 12.20 -11.00 6.81
CA ASP A 70 13.64 -10.85 6.92
C ASP A 70 14.06 -9.46 7.45
N LYS A 71 13.25 -8.43 7.20
CA LYS A 71 13.48 -7.10 7.72
C LYS A 71 12.49 -6.67 8.79
N ASN A 72 11.48 -7.49 9.01
CA ASN A 72 10.35 -7.14 9.86
C ASN A 72 9.71 -5.83 9.44
N TRP A 73 9.35 -5.75 8.15
CA TRP A 73 8.69 -4.58 7.54
C TRP A 73 7.33 -4.95 6.98
N ILE A 74 6.36 -4.07 7.20
CA ILE A 74 5.03 -4.17 6.60
C ILE A 74 4.87 -3.06 5.59
N TYR A 75 4.40 -3.42 4.39
CA TYR A 75 4.13 -2.48 3.30
C TYR A 75 2.62 -2.28 3.19
N PHE A 76 2.18 -1.05 3.31
CA PHE A 76 0.79 -0.65 3.07
C PHE A 76 0.75 0.06 1.73
N ILE A 77 0.03 -0.49 0.77
CA ILE A 77 0.06 0.01 -0.60
C ILE A 77 -1.35 0.42 -1.03
N GLU A 78 -1.49 1.69 -1.43
CA GLU A 78 -2.71 2.23 -2.01
C GLU A 78 -2.49 2.42 -3.50
N SER A 79 -3.39 1.89 -4.33
CA SER A 79 -3.37 2.16 -5.76
C SER A 79 -4.31 3.32 -6.07
N VAL A 80 -3.82 4.30 -6.83
CA VAL A 80 -4.61 5.48 -7.16
C VAL A 80 -5.32 5.26 -8.48
N THR A 81 -6.63 5.10 -8.40
CA THR A 81 -7.52 5.01 -9.56
C THR A 81 -8.55 6.14 -9.47
N SER A 82 -9.59 5.93 -8.69
CA SER A 82 -10.62 6.94 -8.41
C SER A 82 -10.55 7.46 -6.98
N VAL A 83 -9.72 6.84 -6.15
CA VAL A 83 -9.53 7.20 -4.73
C VAL A 83 -8.14 7.81 -4.58
N GLY A 84 -7.97 8.66 -3.59
CA GLY A 84 -6.75 9.41 -3.39
C GLY A 84 -5.54 8.60 -2.93
N PRO A 85 -4.37 9.25 -2.88
CA PRO A 85 -3.12 8.59 -2.52
C PRO A 85 -2.94 8.47 -1.00
N MET A 86 -1.75 8.01 -0.60
CA MET A 86 -1.31 7.96 0.79
C MET A 86 -1.04 9.38 1.28
N ASP A 87 -2.09 10.10 1.67
CA ASP A 87 -2.01 11.45 2.23
C ASP A 87 -1.89 11.39 3.77
N PRO A 88 -1.64 12.52 4.44
CA PRO A 88 -1.51 12.53 5.91
C PRO A 88 -2.71 11.97 6.65
N LYS A 89 -3.93 12.20 6.15
CA LYS A 89 -5.14 11.66 6.77
C LYS A 89 -5.17 10.14 6.68
N ARG A 90 -4.82 9.59 5.51
CA ARG A 90 -4.80 8.15 5.29
C ARG A 90 -3.75 7.48 6.17
N ILE A 91 -2.60 8.11 6.33
CA ILE A 91 -1.56 7.60 7.23
C ILE A 91 -2.11 7.48 8.66
N LEU A 92 -2.80 8.50 9.15
CA LEU A 92 -3.37 8.46 10.50
C LEU A 92 -4.40 7.34 10.66
N GLU A 93 -5.23 7.10 9.64
CA GLU A 93 -6.20 6.01 9.67
C GLU A 93 -5.50 4.64 9.78
N ILE A 94 -4.44 4.43 9.01
CA ILE A 94 -3.69 3.17 9.06
C ILE A 94 -2.92 3.04 10.36
N GLU A 95 -2.32 4.12 10.86
CA GLU A 95 -1.62 4.11 12.14
C GLU A 95 -2.56 3.75 13.29
N SER A 96 -3.81 4.18 13.23
CA SER A 96 -4.82 3.83 14.23
C SER A 96 -5.08 2.32 14.26
N MET A 97 -5.17 1.68 13.08
CA MET A 97 -5.35 0.22 12.99
C MET A 97 -4.12 -0.56 13.42
N THR A 98 -2.97 0.06 13.41
CA THR A 98 -1.68 -0.63 13.53
C THR A 98 -0.85 -0.10 14.69
N GLU A 99 -1.48 0.53 15.68
CA GLU A 99 -0.75 1.11 16.82
C GLU A 99 0.01 0.07 17.63
N ASN A 100 -0.47 -1.19 17.64
CA ASN A 100 0.19 -2.29 18.33
C ASN A 100 1.13 -3.09 17.43
N VAL A 101 1.30 -2.68 16.19
CA VAL A 101 2.25 -3.31 15.27
C VAL A 101 3.63 -2.73 15.51
N THR A 102 4.59 -3.60 15.83
CA THR A 102 5.97 -3.19 16.12
C THR A 102 6.89 -3.25 14.92
N ALA A 103 6.47 -3.92 13.84
CA ALA A 103 7.24 -3.97 12.59
C ALA A 103 7.40 -2.57 11.99
N GLY A 104 8.46 -2.38 11.21
CA GLY A 104 8.65 -1.15 10.46
C GLY A 104 7.55 -0.97 9.41
N LYS A 105 7.01 0.23 9.29
CA LYS A 105 5.87 0.51 8.42
C LYS A 105 6.32 1.31 7.21
N ILE A 106 6.04 0.78 6.03
CA ILE A 106 6.35 1.41 4.75
C ILE A 106 5.03 1.68 4.04
N TYR A 107 4.78 2.94 3.72
CA TYR A 107 3.56 3.38 3.06
C TYR A 107 3.88 3.69 1.60
N VAL A 108 3.16 3.07 0.68
CA VAL A 108 3.41 3.19 -0.75
C VAL A 108 2.16 3.66 -1.46
N THR A 109 2.31 4.66 -2.31
CA THR A 109 1.27 5.05 -3.27
C THR A 109 1.69 4.55 -4.64
N ALA A 110 0.85 3.71 -5.25
CA ALA A 110 1.10 3.15 -6.57
C ALA A 110 0.24 3.88 -7.60
N PHE A 111 0.90 4.45 -8.61
CA PHE A 111 0.26 5.13 -9.74
C PHE A 111 0.44 4.30 -11.01
N LEU A 112 -0.51 4.38 -11.93
CA LEU A 112 -0.36 3.75 -13.24
C LEU A 112 0.73 4.43 -14.05
N ASP A 113 0.71 5.77 -14.09
CA ASP A 113 1.58 6.56 -14.93
C ASP A 113 2.04 7.84 -14.23
N PHE A 114 2.98 8.51 -14.85
CA PHE A 114 3.57 9.73 -14.31
C PHE A 114 2.57 10.90 -14.30
N VAL A 115 1.66 10.93 -15.27
CA VAL A 115 0.65 12.00 -15.36
C VAL A 115 -0.25 11.98 -14.12
N THR A 116 -0.71 10.79 -13.72
CA THR A 116 -1.51 10.63 -12.51
C THR A 116 -0.72 11.00 -11.25
N PHE A 117 0.53 10.60 -11.18
CA PHE A 117 1.42 10.99 -10.08
C PHE A 117 1.51 12.53 -9.96
N LYS A 118 1.76 13.22 -11.05
CA LYS A 118 1.84 14.69 -11.04
C LYS A 118 0.53 15.32 -10.54
N LYS A 119 -0.60 14.75 -10.90
CA LYS A 119 -1.92 15.25 -10.50
C LYS A 119 -2.11 15.21 -8.98
N PHE A 120 -1.60 14.19 -8.32
CA PHE A 120 -1.79 13.96 -6.88
C PHE A 120 -0.56 14.25 -6.03
N SER A 121 0.54 14.70 -6.63
CA SER A 121 1.83 14.81 -5.93
C SER A 121 1.79 15.72 -4.70
N GLU A 122 1.00 16.77 -4.72
CA GLU A 122 0.89 17.71 -3.61
C GLU A 122 0.18 17.10 -2.39
N GLN A 123 -0.58 16.03 -2.58
CA GLN A 123 -1.36 15.41 -1.52
C GLN A 123 -0.58 14.33 -0.76
N LEU A 124 0.57 13.93 -1.28
CA LEU A 124 1.35 12.83 -0.72
C LEU A 124 1.98 13.21 0.63
N ALA A 125 1.94 12.26 1.57
CA ALA A 125 2.61 12.44 2.85
C ALA A 125 4.12 12.26 2.71
N TRP A 126 4.90 12.97 3.54
CA TRP A 126 6.35 12.75 3.64
C TRP A 126 6.64 11.42 4.35
N GLU A 127 7.82 10.91 4.18
CA GLU A 127 8.24 9.58 4.69
C GLU A 127 7.37 8.45 4.11
N THR A 128 7.01 8.56 2.84
CA THR A 128 6.29 7.54 2.09
C THR A 128 6.94 7.31 0.74
N GLU A 129 6.58 6.21 0.09
CA GLU A 129 7.12 5.83 -1.20
C GLU A 129 6.11 6.03 -2.31
N VAL A 130 6.60 6.31 -3.50
CA VAL A 130 5.80 6.38 -4.72
C VAL A 130 6.35 5.39 -5.72
N TRP A 131 5.46 4.55 -6.24
CA TRP A 131 5.79 3.62 -7.32
C TRP A 131 4.90 3.90 -8.52
N ILE A 132 5.51 3.93 -9.71
CA ILE A 132 4.80 4.20 -10.95
C ILE A 132 4.92 2.97 -11.84
N ALA A 133 3.78 2.35 -12.16
CA ALA A 133 3.75 1.06 -12.86
C ALA A 133 4.41 1.12 -14.25
N ASP A 134 4.35 2.27 -14.93
CA ASP A 134 5.01 2.48 -16.23
C ASP A 134 6.54 2.44 -16.12
N MET A 135 7.07 2.65 -14.93
CA MET A 135 8.51 2.63 -14.66
C MET A 135 8.79 1.70 -13.47
N PRO A 136 8.54 0.40 -13.63
CA PRO A 136 8.47 -0.52 -12.49
C PRO A 136 9.79 -0.71 -11.75
N ASP A 137 10.92 -0.40 -12.37
CA ASP A 137 12.24 -0.58 -11.77
C ASP A 137 12.65 0.56 -10.84
N HIS A 138 11.81 1.59 -10.72
CA HIS A 138 12.14 2.79 -9.95
C HIS A 138 11.12 3.04 -8.85
N MET A 139 11.56 3.63 -7.76
CA MET A 139 10.72 4.04 -6.65
C MET A 139 11.21 5.39 -6.15
N ILE A 140 10.27 6.28 -5.85
CA ILE A 140 10.58 7.59 -5.29
C ILE A 140 10.35 7.51 -3.78
N HIS A 141 11.34 7.89 -2.98
CA HIS A 141 11.19 8.06 -1.55
C HIS A 141 11.00 9.53 -1.23
N LEU A 142 9.84 9.87 -0.65
CA LEU A 142 9.54 11.24 -0.22
C LEU A 142 10.12 11.45 1.16
N ASN A 143 11.38 11.79 1.18
CA ASN A 143 12.17 11.83 2.39
C ASN A 143 11.75 12.98 3.31
N GLY A 144 11.47 12.65 4.56
CA GLY A 144 11.18 13.62 5.62
C GLY A 144 12.33 13.73 6.62
N ASP A 145 12.00 13.77 7.89
CA ASP A 145 12.98 13.95 8.95
C ASP A 145 13.82 12.69 9.25
N LYS A 146 13.34 11.53 8.85
CA LYS A 146 14.04 10.27 9.11
C LYS A 146 15.11 9.92 8.11
N PHE A 147 15.10 10.55 6.96
CA PHE A 147 16.06 10.42 5.88
C PHE A 147 15.98 9.15 5.04
N LEU A 148 15.76 8.02 5.48
CA LEU A 148 15.55 6.79 4.71
C LEU A 148 14.94 5.72 5.60
N GLY A 149 14.19 4.80 4.99
CA GLY A 149 13.63 3.66 5.69
C GLY A 149 12.17 3.83 6.07
N PRO A 150 11.64 2.92 6.88
CA PRO A 150 10.25 2.97 7.32
C PRO A 150 9.91 4.23 8.11
N ARG A 151 8.64 4.60 8.02
CA ARG A 151 8.09 5.77 8.71
C ARG A 151 8.11 5.67 10.25
#